data_29231b17fb43cc3d9cc6236c067a7a80
#
_entry.id   29231b17fb43cc3d9cc6236c067a7a80
#
_cell.length_a   1.000
_cell.length_b   1.000
_cell.length_c   1.000
_cell.angle_alpha   90.00
_cell.angle_beta   90.00
_cell.angle_gamma   90.00
#
_symmetry.space_group_name_H-M   'P 1'
#
loop_
_entity.id
_entity.type
_entity.pdbx_description
1 polymer ?
#
loop_
_entity_poly.entity_id
_entity_poly.type
_entity_poly.pdbx_seq_one_letter_code
_entity_poly.pdbx_strand_id
1 'polypeptide(L)'
;MTILSIVIPAYNEEDGITEIATRVLAVTPDLKKAGVDEMELLVVDDGSRDKTAEVASKINGVTLVRHPKNKGYGAALKTGFAQAKGELIGFLDADGTYPPEYFPKLCRSALNGAELVIGSRMAGEKSEMPLVRRIGNFFFATLLTILGRQKVTDSASGMRVFKREILEHIYPLPDGLNLTPVMSTRALHEGIKIEEVPIPYSERVGRSKLSAIRDGRIFLQSMMWTAMSYNPVRILGLIGLASMGIAGLVSLWLIYLRANGVTTLDSASVAALFLGMISTVAGINVFALGITFNYLVALFYKKPIKQGLFGKPIFKTPLDQQFGWMGITGILAGLILG
;
A
#
# COMPACT_ATOMS: atom_id res chain seq x y z
N MET A 1 -5.63 -30.46 5.95
CA MET A 1 -6.91 -29.90 6.47
C MET A 1 -6.78 -28.39 6.44
N THR A 2 -7.51 -27.71 5.56
CA THR A 2 -7.40 -26.25 5.38
C THR A 2 -8.38 -25.54 6.29
N ILE A 3 -7.88 -24.70 7.18
CA ILE A 3 -8.69 -23.91 8.12
C ILE A 3 -8.64 -22.44 7.68
N LEU A 4 -9.80 -21.79 7.61
CA LEU A 4 -9.93 -20.36 7.40
C LEU A 4 -10.31 -19.66 8.69
N SER A 5 -9.51 -18.71 9.16
CA SER A 5 -9.88 -17.81 10.26
C SER A 5 -10.37 -16.49 9.70
N ILE A 6 -11.62 -16.14 9.95
CA ILE A 6 -12.19 -14.85 9.53
C ILE A 6 -12.19 -13.90 10.73
N VAL A 7 -11.60 -12.71 10.57
CA VAL A 7 -11.52 -11.67 11.60
C VAL A 7 -12.44 -10.51 11.24
N ILE A 8 -13.30 -10.13 12.15
CA ILE A 8 -14.16 -8.93 12.07
C ILE A 8 -13.73 -7.95 13.16
N PRO A 9 -13.05 -6.84 12.81
CA PRO A 9 -12.78 -5.78 13.77
C PRO A 9 -14.08 -4.97 13.99
N ALA A 10 -14.49 -4.79 15.24
CA ALA A 10 -15.70 -4.08 15.60
C ALA A 10 -15.42 -2.95 16.61
N TYR A 11 -16.01 -1.78 16.38
CA TYR A 11 -15.99 -0.65 17.32
C TYR A 11 -17.26 0.18 17.20
N ASN A 12 -18.14 0.08 18.21
CA ASN A 12 -19.47 0.68 18.21
C ASN A 12 -20.26 0.27 16.95
N GLU A 13 -20.55 -1.01 16.82
CA GLU A 13 -21.25 -1.64 15.70
C GLU A 13 -22.38 -2.57 16.24
N GLU A 14 -23.04 -2.18 17.35
CA GLU A 14 -24.10 -2.98 18.00
C GLU A 14 -25.27 -3.33 17.05
N ASP A 15 -25.58 -2.44 16.11
CA ASP A 15 -26.67 -2.61 15.16
C ASP A 15 -26.32 -3.57 13.99
N GLY A 16 -25.04 -3.63 13.59
CA GLY A 16 -24.61 -4.37 12.39
C GLY A 16 -23.94 -5.72 12.68
N ILE A 17 -23.34 -5.89 13.88
CA ILE A 17 -22.47 -7.04 14.17
C ILE A 17 -23.19 -8.39 14.08
N THR A 18 -24.47 -8.44 14.45
CA THR A 18 -25.27 -9.69 14.37
C THR A 18 -25.47 -10.10 12.93
N GLU A 19 -25.87 -9.16 12.08
CA GLU A 19 -26.14 -9.44 10.66
C GLU A 19 -24.87 -9.94 9.98
N ILE A 20 -23.77 -9.19 10.07
CA ILE A 20 -22.52 -9.55 9.38
C ILE A 20 -21.94 -10.87 9.87
N ALA A 21 -21.95 -11.12 11.19
CA ALA A 21 -21.46 -12.38 11.75
C ALA A 21 -22.31 -13.57 11.29
N THR A 22 -23.63 -13.42 11.28
CA THR A 22 -24.55 -14.47 10.81
C THR A 22 -24.33 -14.77 9.32
N ARG A 23 -24.17 -13.74 8.48
CA ARG A 23 -23.87 -13.91 7.05
C ARG A 23 -22.54 -14.62 6.84
N VAL A 24 -21.50 -14.29 7.62
CA VAL A 24 -20.21 -15.00 7.56
C VAL A 24 -20.37 -16.46 7.96
N LEU A 25 -21.10 -16.78 9.02
CA LEU A 25 -21.34 -18.16 9.42
C LEU A 25 -22.12 -18.94 8.35
N ALA A 26 -23.05 -18.28 7.67
CA ALA A 26 -23.87 -18.89 6.63
C ALA A 26 -23.09 -19.35 5.38
N VAL A 27 -21.90 -18.79 5.10
CA VAL A 27 -21.07 -19.19 3.94
C VAL A 27 -20.27 -20.47 4.16
N THR A 28 -20.31 -21.06 5.36
CA THR A 28 -19.56 -22.30 5.71
C THR A 28 -19.77 -23.44 4.71
N PRO A 29 -20.98 -23.76 4.22
CA PRO A 29 -21.17 -24.82 3.24
C PRO A 29 -20.48 -24.55 1.89
N ASP A 30 -20.46 -23.28 1.46
CA ASP A 30 -19.81 -22.91 0.20
C ASP A 30 -18.28 -22.79 0.32
N LEU A 31 -17.77 -22.49 1.51
CA LEU A 31 -16.35 -22.59 1.84
C LEU A 31 -15.86 -24.04 1.73
N LYS A 32 -16.62 -25.00 2.21
CA LYS A 32 -16.31 -26.44 2.06
C LYS A 32 -16.22 -26.84 0.58
N LYS A 33 -17.14 -26.41 -0.25
CA LYS A 33 -17.11 -26.60 -1.71
C LYS A 33 -15.91 -25.89 -2.38
N ALA A 34 -15.35 -24.87 -1.73
CA ALA A 34 -14.19 -24.14 -2.20
C ALA A 34 -12.85 -24.75 -1.74
N GLY A 35 -12.87 -25.83 -0.95
CA GLY A 35 -11.68 -26.53 -0.48
C GLY A 35 -11.20 -26.07 0.92
N VAL A 36 -12.06 -25.39 1.68
CA VAL A 36 -11.82 -25.04 3.09
C VAL A 36 -12.56 -26.03 3.98
N ASP A 37 -11.85 -26.81 4.78
CA ASP A 37 -12.42 -27.86 5.61
C ASP A 37 -13.15 -27.31 6.84
N GLU A 38 -12.54 -26.33 7.50
CA GLU A 38 -13.07 -25.68 8.71
C GLU A 38 -12.98 -24.15 8.62
N MET A 39 -13.90 -23.48 9.30
CA MET A 39 -13.91 -22.02 9.44
C MET A 39 -14.11 -21.64 10.88
N GLU A 40 -13.27 -20.72 11.39
CA GLU A 40 -13.48 -20.03 12.66
C GLU A 40 -13.79 -18.55 12.42
N LEU A 41 -14.66 -17.99 13.24
CA LEU A 41 -15.00 -16.57 13.19
C LEU A 41 -14.57 -15.89 14.48
N LEU A 42 -13.65 -14.92 14.35
CA LEU A 42 -13.18 -14.08 15.43
C LEU A 42 -13.78 -12.67 15.27
N VAL A 43 -14.49 -12.22 16.28
CA VAL A 43 -14.90 -10.81 16.40
C VAL A 43 -13.97 -10.13 17.40
N VAL A 44 -13.27 -9.09 16.97
CA VAL A 44 -12.39 -8.32 17.85
C VAL A 44 -13.06 -6.99 18.18
N ASP A 45 -13.63 -6.90 19.38
CA ASP A 45 -14.18 -5.67 19.92
C ASP A 45 -13.07 -4.75 20.37
N ASP A 46 -12.87 -3.64 19.66
CA ASP A 46 -11.82 -2.67 19.94
C ASP A 46 -12.22 -1.65 21.03
N GLY A 47 -12.73 -2.16 22.14
CA GLY A 47 -13.11 -1.36 23.29
C GLY A 47 -14.35 -0.51 23.05
N SER A 48 -15.39 -1.09 22.46
CA SER A 48 -16.68 -0.43 22.23
C SER A 48 -17.33 0.09 23.52
N ARG A 49 -18.07 1.18 23.38
CA ARG A 49 -18.80 1.84 24.48
C ARG A 49 -20.28 1.49 24.46
N ASP A 50 -20.74 0.90 23.39
CA ASP A 50 -22.10 0.39 23.18
C ASP A 50 -22.19 -1.10 23.53
N LYS A 51 -23.26 -1.77 23.10
CA LYS A 51 -23.49 -3.19 23.37
C LYS A 51 -22.81 -4.14 22.37
N THR A 52 -21.89 -3.68 21.52
CA THR A 52 -21.24 -4.50 20.50
C THR A 52 -20.67 -5.79 21.08
N ALA A 53 -19.89 -5.72 22.16
CA ALA A 53 -19.28 -6.89 22.79
C ALA A 53 -20.34 -7.85 23.39
N GLU A 54 -21.37 -7.32 24.03
CA GLU A 54 -22.47 -8.10 24.59
C GLU A 54 -23.23 -8.86 23.50
N VAL A 55 -23.55 -8.17 22.41
CA VAL A 55 -24.25 -8.76 21.26
C VAL A 55 -23.42 -9.83 20.59
N ALA A 56 -22.13 -9.52 20.29
CA ALA A 56 -21.22 -10.48 19.66
C ALA A 56 -21.02 -11.76 20.50
N SER A 57 -20.96 -11.64 21.84
CA SER A 57 -20.78 -12.79 22.74
C SER A 57 -21.95 -13.79 22.75
N LYS A 58 -23.13 -13.35 22.31
CA LYS A 58 -24.34 -14.20 22.25
C LYS A 58 -24.49 -14.95 20.91
N ILE A 59 -23.64 -14.68 19.93
CA ILE A 59 -23.72 -15.32 18.62
C ILE A 59 -22.99 -16.66 18.66
N ASN A 60 -23.72 -17.76 18.47
CA ASN A 60 -23.15 -19.08 18.42
C ASN A 60 -22.16 -19.21 17.26
N GLY A 61 -20.97 -19.75 17.52
CA GLY A 61 -19.89 -19.91 16.51
C GLY A 61 -18.95 -18.71 16.37
N VAL A 62 -19.14 -17.67 17.18
CA VAL A 62 -18.22 -16.52 17.28
C VAL A 62 -17.30 -16.66 18.46
N THR A 63 -16.01 -16.45 18.23
CA THR A 63 -15.03 -16.23 19.30
C THR A 63 -14.83 -14.74 19.48
N LEU A 64 -15.26 -14.20 20.62
CA LEU A 64 -15.08 -12.78 20.94
C LEU A 64 -13.73 -12.54 21.61
N VAL A 65 -12.98 -11.59 21.07
CA VAL A 65 -11.75 -11.03 21.68
C VAL A 65 -12.03 -9.58 22.01
N ARG A 66 -11.68 -9.12 23.20
CA ARG A 66 -12.01 -7.76 23.63
C ARG A 66 -10.77 -6.97 24.05
N HIS A 67 -10.61 -5.77 23.52
CA HIS A 67 -9.66 -4.80 24.02
C HIS A 67 -10.25 -3.99 25.19
N PRO A 68 -9.44 -3.67 26.22
CA PRO A 68 -9.94 -2.86 27.36
C PRO A 68 -10.23 -1.40 26.96
N LYS A 69 -9.65 -0.93 25.85
CA LYS A 69 -9.85 0.41 25.26
C LYS A 69 -9.59 0.36 23.77
N ASN A 70 -10.08 1.35 23.04
CA ASN A 70 -9.82 1.49 21.61
C ASN A 70 -8.31 1.62 21.34
N LYS A 71 -7.79 0.75 20.48
CA LYS A 71 -6.40 0.72 20.03
C LYS A 71 -6.28 1.02 18.52
N GLY A 72 -7.39 1.01 17.81
CA GLY A 72 -7.47 1.27 16.38
C GLY A 72 -7.75 0.02 15.55
N TYR A 73 -8.30 0.27 14.35
CA TYR A 73 -8.71 -0.76 13.39
C TYR A 73 -7.62 -1.80 13.09
N GLY A 74 -6.41 -1.32 12.80
CA GLY A 74 -5.29 -2.21 12.53
C GLY A 74 -4.84 -3.01 13.76
N ALA A 75 -4.95 -2.43 14.96
CA ALA A 75 -4.64 -3.15 16.19
C ALA A 75 -5.64 -4.28 16.44
N ALA A 76 -6.94 -4.05 16.17
CA ALA A 76 -7.96 -5.08 16.26
C ALA A 76 -7.70 -6.22 15.28
N LEU A 77 -7.41 -5.90 14.00
CA LEU A 77 -7.04 -6.91 13.01
C LEU A 77 -5.79 -7.70 13.43
N LYS A 78 -4.73 -7.05 13.88
CA LYS A 78 -3.50 -7.71 14.32
C LYS A 78 -3.75 -8.66 15.51
N THR A 79 -4.60 -8.25 16.43
CA THR A 79 -5.00 -9.12 17.55
C THR A 79 -5.74 -10.35 17.03
N GLY A 80 -6.67 -10.18 16.09
CA GLY A 80 -7.35 -11.29 15.42
C GLY A 80 -6.40 -12.20 14.67
N PHE A 81 -5.45 -11.66 13.89
CA PHE A 81 -4.44 -12.44 13.16
C PHE A 81 -3.56 -13.28 14.11
N ALA A 82 -3.20 -12.73 15.27
CA ALA A 82 -2.39 -13.43 16.27
C ALA A 82 -3.16 -14.59 16.94
N GLN A 83 -4.47 -14.48 17.06
CA GLN A 83 -5.32 -15.52 17.68
C GLN A 83 -5.89 -16.52 16.66
N ALA A 84 -5.86 -16.18 15.39
CA ALA A 84 -6.31 -17.04 14.31
C ALA A 84 -5.55 -18.37 14.31
N LYS A 85 -6.22 -19.49 14.04
CA LYS A 85 -5.63 -20.85 13.97
C LYS A 85 -5.45 -21.33 12.54
N GLY A 86 -6.20 -20.77 11.59
CA GLY A 86 -6.23 -21.19 10.21
C GLY A 86 -4.93 -20.91 9.44
N GLU A 87 -4.64 -21.73 8.45
CA GLU A 87 -3.59 -21.49 7.46
C GLU A 87 -3.93 -20.33 6.54
N LEU A 88 -5.23 -20.14 6.29
CA LEU A 88 -5.79 -18.98 5.64
C LEU A 88 -6.37 -18.03 6.67
N ILE A 89 -6.09 -16.75 6.53
CA ILE A 89 -6.66 -15.69 7.35
C ILE A 89 -7.47 -14.77 6.42
N GLY A 90 -8.73 -14.57 6.77
CA GLY A 90 -9.58 -13.59 6.10
C GLY A 90 -9.98 -12.48 7.06
N PHE A 91 -10.35 -11.33 6.54
CA PHE A 91 -11.02 -10.30 7.31
C PHE A 91 -12.00 -9.51 6.45
N LEU A 92 -12.98 -8.90 7.11
CA LEU A 92 -13.91 -7.94 6.49
C LEU A 92 -14.38 -6.95 7.54
N ASP A 93 -14.84 -5.77 7.07
CA ASP A 93 -15.36 -4.72 7.95
C ASP A 93 -16.74 -5.10 8.49
N ALA A 94 -17.07 -4.67 9.72
CA ALA A 94 -18.32 -4.98 10.40
C ALA A 94 -19.54 -4.20 9.86
N ASP A 95 -19.34 -3.24 8.94
CA ASP A 95 -20.33 -2.25 8.52
C ASP A 95 -21.28 -2.69 7.36
N GLY A 96 -21.21 -3.97 7.00
CA GLY A 96 -22.08 -4.54 5.96
C GLY A 96 -21.74 -4.17 4.51
N THR A 97 -20.71 -3.35 4.28
CA THR A 97 -20.31 -2.89 2.93
C THR A 97 -19.71 -3.99 2.06
N TYR A 98 -19.18 -5.05 2.67
CA TYR A 98 -18.52 -6.16 1.99
C TYR A 98 -19.38 -7.42 2.03
N PRO A 99 -19.54 -8.14 0.91
CA PRO A 99 -20.34 -9.36 0.81
C PRO A 99 -19.56 -10.58 1.29
N PRO A 100 -19.87 -11.18 2.47
CA PRO A 100 -19.20 -12.40 2.95
C PRO A 100 -19.31 -13.58 1.98
N GLU A 101 -20.34 -13.59 1.15
CA GLU A 101 -20.64 -14.61 0.14
C GLU A 101 -19.51 -14.74 -0.91
N TYR A 102 -18.60 -13.80 -0.97
CA TYR A 102 -17.43 -13.85 -1.85
C TYR A 102 -16.21 -14.53 -1.24
N PHE A 103 -16.19 -14.82 0.08
CA PHE A 103 -15.08 -15.55 0.69
C PHE A 103 -14.76 -16.87 -0.03
N PRO A 104 -15.73 -17.70 -0.49
CA PRO A 104 -15.40 -18.91 -1.24
C PRO A 104 -14.60 -18.65 -2.51
N LYS A 105 -14.85 -17.53 -3.23
CA LYS A 105 -14.08 -17.12 -4.40
C LYS A 105 -12.66 -16.70 -4.02
N LEU A 106 -12.51 -15.89 -2.95
CA LEU A 106 -11.21 -15.46 -2.47
C LEU A 106 -10.37 -16.66 -2.01
N CYS A 107 -10.98 -17.61 -1.28
CA CYS A 107 -10.29 -18.82 -0.82
C CYS A 107 -9.83 -19.70 -1.99
N ARG A 108 -10.64 -19.86 -3.05
CA ARG A 108 -10.21 -20.60 -4.25
C ARG A 108 -8.98 -19.96 -4.89
N SER A 109 -8.93 -18.62 -5.01
CA SER A 109 -7.77 -17.93 -5.54
C SER A 109 -6.53 -18.16 -4.65
N ALA A 110 -6.69 -18.10 -3.32
CA ALA A 110 -5.60 -18.38 -2.39
C ALA A 110 -5.09 -19.83 -2.49
N LEU A 111 -5.99 -20.80 -2.59
CA LEU A 111 -5.66 -22.22 -2.75
C LEU A 111 -5.02 -22.51 -4.11
N ASN A 112 -5.35 -21.75 -5.16
CA ASN A 112 -4.76 -21.83 -6.49
C ASN A 112 -3.40 -21.09 -6.60
N GLY A 113 -2.83 -20.68 -5.47
CA GLY A 113 -1.45 -20.18 -5.41
C GLY A 113 -1.30 -18.68 -5.25
N ALA A 114 -2.39 -17.91 -5.08
CA ALA A 114 -2.27 -16.54 -4.58
C ALA A 114 -1.90 -16.56 -3.08
N GLU A 115 -1.07 -15.62 -2.68
CA GLU A 115 -0.64 -15.51 -1.27
C GLU A 115 -1.45 -14.44 -0.52
N LEU A 116 -1.89 -13.41 -1.24
CA LEU A 116 -2.80 -12.37 -0.78
C LEU A 116 -3.90 -12.14 -1.83
N VAL A 117 -5.15 -12.34 -1.44
CA VAL A 117 -6.31 -12.10 -2.30
C VAL A 117 -7.09 -10.91 -1.77
N ILE A 118 -7.35 -9.93 -2.63
CA ILE A 118 -8.07 -8.70 -2.32
C ILE A 118 -9.45 -8.76 -2.97
N GLY A 119 -10.51 -8.61 -2.20
CA GLY A 119 -11.84 -8.36 -2.74
C GLY A 119 -11.89 -6.93 -3.31
N SER A 120 -11.74 -6.78 -4.63
CA SER A 120 -11.62 -5.47 -5.27
C SER A 120 -12.98 -4.89 -5.60
N ARG A 121 -13.27 -3.71 -5.07
CA ARG A 121 -14.47 -2.90 -5.36
C ARG A 121 -14.36 -2.15 -6.69
N MET A 122 -13.19 -2.21 -7.33
CA MET A 122 -12.83 -1.46 -8.54
C MET A 122 -12.67 -2.34 -9.78
N ALA A 123 -12.72 -3.67 -9.62
CA ALA A 123 -12.39 -4.61 -10.69
C ALA A 123 -13.57 -5.02 -11.59
N GLY A 124 -14.68 -4.27 -11.57
CA GLY A 124 -15.73 -4.41 -12.59
C GLY A 124 -17.12 -4.86 -12.11
N GLU A 125 -17.31 -5.20 -10.85
CA GLU A 125 -18.63 -5.41 -10.27
C GLU A 125 -19.34 -4.08 -9.94
N LYS A 126 -20.69 -4.11 -9.77
CA LYS A 126 -21.44 -2.93 -9.35
C LYS A 126 -20.91 -2.39 -8.03
N SER A 127 -20.52 -1.13 -8.02
CA SER A 127 -19.96 -0.47 -6.84
C SER A 127 -20.73 0.83 -6.57
N GLU A 128 -21.36 0.91 -5.41
CA GLU A 128 -22.03 2.12 -4.89
C GLU A 128 -21.05 3.06 -4.16
N MET A 129 -19.76 2.93 -4.46
CA MET A 129 -18.72 3.74 -3.83
C MET A 129 -18.86 5.21 -4.20
N PRO A 130 -18.93 6.15 -3.21
CA PRO A 130 -18.93 7.58 -3.46
C PRO A 130 -17.77 8.04 -4.33
N LEU A 131 -18.02 8.96 -5.27
CA LEU A 131 -17.04 9.42 -6.27
C LEU A 131 -15.70 9.86 -5.66
N VAL A 132 -15.74 10.60 -4.54
CA VAL A 132 -14.52 11.07 -3.84
C VAL A 132 -13.66 9.89 -3.37
N ARG A 133 -14.27 8.83 -2.85
CA ARG A 133 -13.54 7.62 -2.43
C ARG A 133 -13.01 6.84 -3.63
N ARG A 134 -13.77 6.80 -4.72
CA ARG A 134 -13.36 6.14 -5.97
C ARG A 134 -12.13 6.82 -6.57
N ILE A 135 -12.12 8.15 -6.64
CA ILE A 135 -10.96 8.94 -7.09
C ILE A 135 -9.76 8.72 -6.16
N GLY A 136 -9.96 8.80 -4.84
CA GLY A 136 -8.91 8.55 -3.85
C GLY A 136 -8.31 7.16 -3.98
N ASN A 137 -9.15 6.13 -4.11
CA ASN A 137 -8.66 4.76 -4.29
C ASN A 137 -7.90 4.57 -5.60
N PHE A 138 -8.38 5.17 -6.71
CA PHE A 138 -7.68 5.16 -7.99
C PHE A 138 -6.29 5.79 -7.89
N PHE A 139 -6.18 6.93 -7.20
CA PHE A 139 -4.90 7.59 -6.94
C PHE A 139 -3.94 6.67 -6.15
N PHE A 140 -4.40 6.09 -5.04
CA PHE A 140 -3.56 5.20 -4.22
C PHE A 140 -3.21 3.90 -4.94
N ALA A 141 -4.13 3.31 -5.69
CA ALA A 141 -3.87 2.11 -6.49
C ALA A 141 -2.84 2.38 -7.61
N THR A 142 -2.94 3.54 -8.26
CA THR A 142 -1.95 3.98 -9.26
C THR A 142 -0.57 4.19 -8.62
N LEU A 143 -0.53 4.84 -7.45
CA LEU A 143 0.71 5.03 -6.69
C LEU A 143 1.34 3.68 -6.33
N LEU A 144 0.56 2.71 -5.84
CA LEU A 144 1.03 1.35 -5.56
C LEU A 144 1.57 0.66 -6.81
N THR A 145 0.88 0.77 -7.93
CA THR A 145 1.31 0.19 -9.21
C THR A 145 2.64 0.80 -9.67
N ILE A 146 2.82 2.11 -9.49
CA ILE A 146 4.09 2.79 -9.79
C ILE A 146 5.20 2.34 -8.84
N LEU A 147 4.92 2.19 -7.54
CA LEU A 147 5.90 1.79 -6.53
C LEU A 147 6.21 0.29 -6.57
N GLY A 148 5.24 -0.54 -6.93
CA GLY A 148 5.34 -2.00 -7.01
C GLY A 148 5.65 -2.53 -8.41
N ARG A 149 5.61 -3.85 -8.56
CA ARG A 149 5.79 -4.55 -9.84
C ARG A 149 4.51 -5.22 -10.34
N GLN A 150 3.45 -5.21 -9.54
CA GLN A 150 2.15 -5.80 -9.86
C GLN A 150 1.10 -4.70 -9.90
N LYS A 151 0.12 -4.85 -10.79
CA LYS A 151 -1.03 -3.95 -10.86
C LYS A 151 -1.99 -4.29 -9.73
N VAL A 152 -2.37 -3.28 -8.95
CA VAL A 152 -3.41 -3.37 -7.92
C VAL A 152 -4.44 -2.29 -8.23
N THR A 153 -5.73 -2.65 -8.19
CA THR A 153 -6.84 -1.71 -8.49
C THR A 153 -7.52 -1.21 -7.23
N ASP A 154 -7.43 -1.95 -6.12
CA ASP A 154 -8.02 -1.56 -4.82
C ASP A 154 -7.03 -1.74 -3.66
N SER A 155 -6.33 -0.67 -3.31
CA SER A 155 -5.32 -0.68 -2.25
C SER A 155 -5.89 -0.69 -0.84
N ALA A 156 -7.13 -0.21 -0.67
CA ALA A 156 -7.75 0.07 0.62
C ALA A 156 -8.95 -0.83 0.93
N SER A 157 -9.15 -1.91 0.16
CA SER A 157 -10.23 -2.86 0.43
C SER A 157 -10.10 -3.47 1.84
N GLY A 158 -11.22 -3.45 2.57
CA GLY A 158 -11.38 -4.08 3.88
C GLY A 158 -11.83 -5.55 3.81
N MET A 159 -11.81 -6.19 2.63
CA MET A 159 -12.09 -7.62 2.49
C MET A 159 -10.93 -8.33 1.82
N ARG A 160 -10.28 -9.23 2.53
CA ARG A 160 -9.09 -9.95 2.05
C ARG A 160 -9.05 -11.38 2.59
N VAL A 161 -8.34 -12.25 1.86
CA VAL A 161 -7.89 -13.57 2.31
C VAL A 161 -6.42 -13.70 1.99
N PHE A 162 -5.63 -14.22 2.92
CA PHE A 162 -4.21 -14.41 2.74
C PHE A 162 -3.69 -15.62 3.49
N LYS A 163 -2.56 -16.15 3.05
CA LYS A 163 -1.87 -17.23 3.74
C LYS A 163 -1.19 -16.68 4.99
N ARG A 164 -1.31 -17.39 6.12
CA ARG A 164 -0.71 -16.99 7.39
C ARG A 164 0.79 -16.71 7.29
N GLU A 165 1.50 -17.50 6.48
CA GLU A 165 2.95 -17.39 6.31
C GLU A 165 3.42 -16.01 5.85
N ILE A 166 2.58 -15.24 5.11
CA ILE A 166 2.98 -13.91 4.66
C ILE A 166 3.11 -12.90 5.81
N LEU A 167 2.52 -13.16 6.98
CA LEU A 167 2.60 -12.25 8.12
C LEU A 167 4.05 -11.95 8.52
N GLU A 168 4.93 -12.94 8.49
CA GLU A 168 6.35 -12.76 8.83
C GLU A 168 7.05 -11.76 7.89
N HIS A 169 6.58 -11.66 6.64
CA HIS A 169 7.15 -10.78 5.63
C HIS A 169 6.54 -9.38 5.64
N ILE A 170 5.25 -9.25 5.96
CA ILE A 170 4.54 -7.96 5.89
C ILE A 170 4.51 -7.18 7.20
N TYR A 171 4.90 -7.77 8.34
CA TYR A 171 5.04 -7.03 9.58
C TYR A 171 6.29 -6.13 9.59
N PRO A 172 6.29 -5.00 10.37
CA PRO A 172 5.20 -4.52 11.22
C PRO A 172 4.09 -3.82 10.45
N LEU A 173 2.82 -4.01 10.88
CA LEU A 173 1.64 -3.33 10.34
C LEU A 173 1.17 -2.23 11.32
N PRO A 174 0.62 -1.11 10.83
CA PRO A 174 0.14 -0.03 11.67
C PRO A 174 -1.15 -0.39 12.43
N ASP A 175 -1.44 0.37 13.49
CA ASP A 175 -2.64 0.18 14.32
C ASP A 175 -3.89 0.86 13.73
N GLY A 176 -3.73 1.80 12.82
CA GLY A 176 -4.80 2.61 12.25
C GLY A 176 -5.45 2.03 10.99
N LEU A 177 -6.31 2.85 10.36
CA LEU A 177 -7.01 2.54 9.10
C LEU A 177 -6.05 2.33 7.91
N ASN A 178 -4.81 2.80 8.04
CA ASN A 178 -3.75 2.63 7.06
C ASN A 178 -3.14 1.21 7.01
N LEU A 179 -3.65 0.25 7.79
CA LEU A 179 -3.17 -1.14 7.75
C LEU A 179 -3.30 -1.73 6.35
N THR A 180 -4.47 -1.59 5.70
CA THR A 180 -4.71 -2.23 4.39
C THR A 180 -3.83 -1.68 3.27
N PRO A 181 -3.62 -0.35 3.08
CA PRO A 181 -2.68 0.14 2.08
C PRO A 181 -1.22 -0.18 2.42
N VAL A 182 -0.83 -0.18 3.69
CA VAL A 182 0.53 -0.60 4.09
C VAL A 182 0.75 -2.09 3.84
N MET A 183 -0.22 -2.94 4.16
CA MET A 183 -0.19 -4.38 3.85
C MET A 183 0.03 -4.62 2.35
N SER A 184 -0.72 -3.93 1.49
CA SER A 184 -0.55 -4.01 0.04
C SER A 184 0.84 -3.54 -0.41
N THR A 185 1.32 -2.41 0.14
CA THR A 185 2.65 -1.86 -0.18
C THR A 185 3.76 -2.85 0.17
N ARG A 186 3.71 -3.43 1.37
CA ARG A 186 4.70 -4.42 1.81
C ARG A 186 4.65 -5.69 0.97
N ALA A 187 3.46 -6.23 0.74
CA ALA A 187 3.26 -7.42 -0.08
C ALA A 187 3.87 -7.26 -1.49
N LEU A 188 3.68 -6.10 -2.12
CA LEU A 188 4.29 -5.80 -3.42
C LEU A 188 5.83 -5.76 -3.36
N HIS A 189 6.40 -5.17 -2.32
CA HIS A 189 7.86 -5.07 -2.18
C HIS A 189 8.51 -6.40 -1.79
N GLU A 190 7.83 -7.24 -1.02
CA GLU A 190 8.30 -8.59 -0.68
C GLU A 190 8.10 -9.59 -1.83
N GLY A 191 7.40 -9.20 -2.89
CA GLY A 191 7.15 -10.04 -4.06
C GLY A 191 6.06 -11.08 -3.84
N ILE A 192 5.19 -10.85 -2.85
CA ILE A 192 4.03 -11.70 -2.55
C ILE A 192 3.06 -11.65 -3.72
N LYS A 193 2.58 -12.82 -4.15
CA LYS A 193 1.64 -12.94 -5.26
C LYS A 193 0.26 -12.43 -4.84
N ILE A 194 -0.11 -11.24 -5.34
CA ILE A 194 -1.42 -10.62 -5.09
C ILE A 194 -2.37 -10.96 -6.24
N GLU A 195 -3.59 -11.38 -5.91
CA GLU A 195 -4.69 -11.51 -6.85
C GLU A 195 -5.89 -10.68 -6.38
N GLU A 196 -6.67 -10.16 -7.31
CA GLU A 196 -7.88 -9.39 -7.05
C GLU A 196 -9.10 -10.14 -7.54
N VAL A 197 -10.08 -10.31 -6.66
CA VAL A 197 -11.39 -10.88 -6.99
C VAL A 197 -12.40 -9.74 -7.02
N PRO A 198 -13.09 -9.49 -8.15
CA PRO A 198 -14.14 -8.48 -8.21
C PRO A 198 -15.27 -8.79 -7.22
N ILE A 199 -15.64 -7.79 -6.44
CA ILE A 199 -16.76 -7.85 -5.48
C ILE A 199 -17.66 -6.63 -5.66
N PRO A 200 -18.99 -6.77 -5.46
CA PRO A 200 -19.86 -5.63 -5.35
C PRO A 200 -19.55 -4.87 -4.05
N TYR A 201 -19.87 -3.60 -4.03
CA TYR A 201 -19.76 -2.77 -2.85
C TYR A 201 -21.07 -2.05 -2.60
N SER A 202 -21.67 -2.35 -1.45
CA SER A 202 -22.93 -1.76 -1.03
C SER A 202 -22.72 -0.49 -0.20
N GLU A 203 -23.74 0.35 -0.13
CA GLU A 203 -23.72 1.52 0.74
C GLU A 203 -23.66 1.09 2.21
N ARG A 204 -22.88 1.81 3.00
CA ARG A 204 -22.67 1.52 4.41
C ARG A 204 -23.93 1.80 5.23
N VAL A 205 -24.24 0.91 6.16
CA VAL A 205 -25.20 1.17 7.23
C VAL A 205 -24.53 2.07 8.28
N GLY A 206 -25.05 3.30 8.45
CA GLY A 206 -24.55 4.26 9.44
C GLY A 206 -23.50 5.27 8.93
N ARG A 207 -23.02 6.14 9.85
CA ARG A 207 -22.10 7.22 9.49
C ARG A 207 -20.66 6.73 9.31
N SER A 208 -20.01 7.18 8.23
CA SER A 208 -18.61 6.89 8.00
C SER A 208 -17.70 7.55 9.04
N LYS A 209 -16.82 6.76 9.64
CA LYS A 209 -15.76 7.24 10.56
C LYS A 209 -14.53 7.78 9.80
N LEU A 210 -14.46 7.59 8.47
CA LEU A 210 -13.38 8.01 7.59
C LEU A 210 -13.52 9.49 7.18
N SER A 211 -12.43 10.26 7.36
CA SER A 211 -12.26 11.60 6.80
C SER A 211 -11.39 11.52 5.55
N ALA A 212 -11.94 11.87 4.38
CA ALA A 212 -11.23 11.72 3.09
C ALA A 212 -9.88 12.45 3.07
N ILE A 213 -9.79 13.67 3.64
CA ILE A 213 -8.55 14.47 3.63
C ILE A 213 -7.57 13.98 4.69
N ARG A 214 -8.03 13.85 5.95
CA ARG A 214 -7.13 13.44 7.05
C ARG A 214 -6.58 12.04 6.84
N ASP A 215 -7.47 11.08 6.56
CA ASP A 215 -7.07 9.68 6.44
C ASP A 215 -6.35 9.45 5.10
N GLY A 216 -6.70 10.18 4.03
CA GLY A 216 -5.96 10.18 2.78
C GLY A 216 -4.50 10.64 2.95
N ARG A 217 -4.27 11.70 3.74
CA ARG A 217 -2.91 12.14 4.07
C ARG A 217 -2.13 11.07 4.86
N ILE A 218 -2.78 10.41 5.83
CA ILE A 218 -2.17 9.33 6.61
C ILE A 218 -1.82 8.15 5.69
N PHE A 219 -2.70 7.78 4.77
CA PHE A 219 -2.47 6.71 3.80
C PHE A 219 -1.27 7.03 2.91
N LEU A 220 -1.25 8.22 2.30
CA LEU A 220 -0.14 8.66 1.47
C LEU A 220 1.18 8.62 2.22
N GLN A 221 1.23 9.24 3.40
CA GLN A 221 2.42 9.25 4.23
C GLN A 221 2.90 7.84 4.57
N SER A 222 1.99 6.96 4.99
CA SER A 222 2.33 5.59 5.38
C SER A 222 2.84 4.75 4.21
N MET A 223 2.20 4.88 3.04
CA MET A 223 2.62 4.19 1.82
C MET A 223 4.00 4.68 1.35
N MET A 224 4.23 6.00 1.36
CA MET A 224 5.52 6.59 0.99
C MET A 224 6.64 6.15 1.94
N TRP A 225 6.42 6.22 3.26
CA TRP A 225 7.39 5.73 4.24
C TRP A 225 7.68 4.24 4.10
N THR A 226 6.63 3.44 3.88
CA THR A 226 6.79 2.01 3.64
C THR A 226 7.60 1.75 2.36
N ALA A 227 7.27 2.41 1.26
CA ALA A 227 8.02 2.26 0.01
C ALA A 227 9.47 2.73 0.14
N MET A 228 9.74 3.82 0.87
CA MET A 228 11.10 4.30 1.16
C MET A 228 11.90 3.34 2.02
N SER A 229 11.28 2.56 2.90
CA SER A 229 11.98 1.53 3.68
C SER A 229 12.41 0.32 2.85
N TYR A 230 11.90 0.16 1.63
CA TYR A 230 12.29 -0.90 0.69
C TYR A 230 13.14 -0.41 -0.49
N ASN A 231 12.78 0.74 -1.05
CA ASN A 231 13.42 1.26 -2.27
C ASN A 231 13.42 2.80 -2.29
N PRO A 232 14.24 3.44 -1.44
CA PRO A 232 14.32 4.90 -1.38
C PRO A 232 14.76 5.54 -2.69
N VAL A 233 15.64 4.88 -3.47
CA VAL A 233 16.11 5.44 -4.74
C VAL A 233 15.00 5.60 -5.78
N ARG A 234 13.92 4.81 -5.70
CA ARG A 234 12.82 4.96 -6.65
C ARG A 234 12.06 6.26 -6.42
N ILE A 235 11.83 6.63 -5.19
CA ILE A 235 11.10 7.85 -4.82
C ILE A 235 12.00 9.08 -4.98
N LEU A 236 13.12 9.08 -4.26
CA LEU A 236 14.05 10.22 -4.26
C LEU A 236 14.71 10.40 -5.64
N GLY A 237 15.04 9.30 -6.31
CA GLY A 237 15.61 9.34 -7.66
C GLY A 237 14.66 9.91 -8.69
N LEU A 238 13.35 9.56 -8.65
CA LEU A 238 12.34 10.15 -9.53
C LEU A 238 12.16 11.65 -9.27
N ILE A 239 12.16 12.07 -7.99
CA ILE A 239 12.12 13.48 -7.62
C ILE A 239 13.37 14.21 -8.14
N GLY A 240 14.55 13.62 -7.94
CA GLY A 240 15.81 14.15 -8.45
C GLY A 240 15.82 14.31 -9.97
N LEU A 241 15.38 13.26 -10.70
CA LEU A 241 15.28 13.31 -12.16
C LEU A 241 14.26 14.35 -12.65
N ALA A 242 13.11 14.48 -11.97
CA ALA A 242 12.13 15.50 -12.31
C ALA A 242 12.70 16.91 -12.13
N SER A 243 13.44 17.14 -11.03
CA SER A 243 14.13 18.42 -10.79
C SER A 243 15.18 18.71 -11.87
N MET A 244 16.00 17.71 -12.24
CA MET A 244 16.96 17.85 -13.35
C MET A 244 16.26 18.07 -14.70
N GLY A 245 15.09 17.47 -14.90
CA GLY A 245 14.26 17.71 -16.10
C GLY A 245 13.81 19.16 -16.22
N ILE A 246 13.40 19.78 -15.09
CA ILE A 246 13.07 21.22 -15.07
C ILE A 246 14.31 22.05 -15.49
N ALA A 247 15.47 21.73 -14.94
CA ALA A 247 16.72 22.40 -15.32
C ALA A 247 17.01 22.26 -16.83
N GLY A 248 16.83 21.04 -17.37
CA GLY A 248 16.98 20.77 -18.79
C GLY A 248 16.03 21.61 -19.66
N LEU A 249 14.76 21.70 -19.28
CA LEU A 249 13.77 22.53 -19.99
C LEU A 249 14.14 24.02 -19.97
N VAL A 250 14.58 24.52 -18.82
CA VAL A 250 15.07 25.91 -18.69
C VAL A 250 16.28 26.13 -19.57
N SER A 251 17.25 25.22 -19.57
CA SER A 251 18.45 25.31 -20.40
C SER A 251 18.09 25.33 -21.89
N LEU A 252 17.22 24.43 -22.34
CA LEU A 252 16.73 24.42 -23.74
C LEU A 252 16.03 25.70 -24.11
N TRP A 253 15.22 26.28 -23.24
CA TRP A 253 14.54 27.53 -23.46
C TRP A 253 15.54 28.69 -23.57
N LEU A 254 16.55 28.79 -22.72
CA LEU A 254 17.58 29.82 -22.81
C LEU A 254 18.43 29.70 -24.08
N ILE A 255 18.76 28.46 -24.49
CA ILE A 255 19.45 28.20 -25.76
C ILE A 255 18.58 28.65 -26.94
N TYR A 256 17.28 28.35 -26.90
CA TYR A 256 16.34 28.83 -27.95
C TYR A 256 16.31 30.36 -28.04
N LEU A 257 16.20 31.08 -26.91
CA LEU A 257 16.26 32.53 -26.89
C LEU A 257 17.57 33.06 -27.54
N ARG A 258 18.69 32.46 -27.18
CA ARG A 258 20.01 32.82 -27.73
C ARG A 258 20.07 32.60 -29.25
N ALA A 259 19.56 31.46 -29.72
CA ALA A 259 19.51 31.16 -31.17
C ALA A 259 18.62 32.11 -31.95
N ASN A 260 17.60 32.70 -31.32
CA ASN A 260 16.75 33.73 -31.93
C ASN A 260 17.28 35.19 -31.77
N GLY A 261 18.55 35.33 -31.41
CA GLY A 261 19.23 36.64 -31.39
C GLY A 261 19.03 37.45 -30.09
N VAL A 262 18.40 36.86 -29.05
CA VAL A 262 18.30 37.52 -27.74
C VAL A 262 19.67 37.49 -27.07
N THR A 263 20.30 38.64 -26.94
CA THR A 263 21.65 38.80 -26.38
C THR A 263 21.64 39.32 -24.96
N THR A 264 20.53 39.86 -24.47
CA THR A 264 20.36 40.35 -23.12
C THR A 264 19.24 39.58 -22.43
N LEU A 265 19.45 39.18 -21.19
CA LEU A 265 18.43 38.50 -20.41
C LEU A 265 17.57 39.54 -19.71
N ASP A 266 16.26 39.43 -19.88
CA ASP A 266 15.28 40.14 -19.06
C ASP A 266 15.16 39.52 -17.66
N SER A 267 14.43 40.16 -16.76
CA SER A 267 14.24 39.72 -15.39
C SER A 267 13.66 38.28 -15.28
N ALA A 268 12.79 37.93 -16.25
CA ALA A 268 12.20 36.58 -16.28
C ALA A 268 13.24 35.50 -16.66
N SER A 269 14.07 35.81 -17.67
CA SER A 269 15.16 34.92 -18.11
C SER A 269 16.23 34.73 -17.02
N VAL A 270 16.54 35.81 -16.28
CA VAL A 270 17.44 35.72 -15.11
C VAL A 270 16.84 34.85 -14.01
N ALA A 271 15.57 35.05 -13.68
CA ALA A 271 14.88 34.19 -12.70
C ALA A 271 14.86 32.71 -13.12
N ALA A 272 14.60 32.45 -14.42
CA ALA A 272 14.64 31.08 -14.96
C ALA A 272 16.04 30.46 -14.89
N LEU A 273 17.11 31.22 -15.13
CA LEU A 273 18.49 30.76 -14.96
C LEU A 273 18.75 30.31 -13.54
N PHE A 274 18.37 31.13 -12.54
CA PHE A 274 18.48 30.74 -11.12
C PHE A 274 17.64 29.50 -10.80
N LEU A 275 16.41 29.41 -11.31
CA LEU A 275 15.58 28.22 -11.14
C LEU A 275 16.27 26.98 -11.72
N GLY A 276 16.85 27.08 -12.91
CA GLY A 276 17.60 25.99 -13.53
C GLY A 276 18.80 25.55 -12.70
N MET A 277 19.59 26.50 -12.19
CA MET A 277 20.72 26.22 -11.32
C MET A 277 20.31 25.53 -10.02
N ILE A 278 19.31 26.06 -9.31
CA ILE A 278 18.79 25.48 -8.07
C ILE A 278 18.23 24.07 -8.35
N SER A 279 17.46 23.91 -9.44
CA SER A 279 16.89 22.61 -9.80
C SER A 279 17.96 21.57 -10.16
N THR A 280 19.06 21.98 -10.79
CA THR A 280 20.20 21.09 -11.07
C THR A 280 20.84 20.60 -9.77
N VAL A 281 21.23 21.53 -8.89
CA VAL A 281 21.89 21.20 -7.62
C VAL A 281 20.98 20.36 -6.72
N ALA A 282 19.73 20.78 -6.57
CA ALA A 282 18.74 20.02 -5.78
C ALA A 282 18.51 18.63 -6.37
N GLY A 283 18.36 18.53 -7.70
CA GLY A 283 18.13 17.27 -8.39
C GLY A 283 19.24 16.27 -8.19
N ILE A 284 20.50 16.69 -8.37
CA ILE A 284 21.68 15.85 -8.15
C ILE A 284 21.76 15.40 -6.70
N ASN A 285 21.57 16.31 -5.74
CA ASN A 285 21.67 15.98 -4.30
C ASN A 285 20.56 15.01 -3.87
N VAL A 286 19.33 15.22 -4.30
CA VAL A 286 18.20 14.31 -3.95
C VAL A 286 18.39 12.94 -4.60
N PHE A 287 18.88 12.90 -5.84
CA PHE A 287 19.19 11.64 -6.51
C PHE A 287 20.31 10.87 -5.80
N ALA A 288 21.41 11.54 -5.46
CA ALA A 288 22.51 10.95 -4.71
C ALA A 288 22.08 10.44 -3.32
N LEU A 289 21.22 11.21 -2.63
CA LEU A 289 20.63 10.81 -1.36
C LEU A 289 19.80 9.53 -1.51
N GLY A 290 19.01 9.42 -2.58
CA GLY A 290 18.24 8.21 -2.91
C GLY A 290 19.12 6.97 -3.08
N ILE A 291 20.27 7.10 -3.77
CA ILE A 291 21.24 6.02 -3.96
C ILE A 291 21.87 5.62 -2.61
N THR A 292 22.29 6.60 -1.83
CA THR A 292 22.91 6.36 -0.51
C THR A 292 21.96 5.63 0.42
N PHE A 293 20.71 6.08 0.50
CA PHE A 293 19.70 5.40 1.33
C PHE A 293 19.37 3.99 0.82
N ASN A 294 19.35 3.78 -0.48
CA ASN A 294 19.13 2.44 -1.03
C ASN A 294 20.25 1.46 -0.63
N TYR A 295 21.49 1.93 -0.61
CA TYR A 295 22.63 1.16 -0.12
C TYR A 295 22.51 0.86 1.39
N LEU A 296 22.17 1.87 2.20
CA LEU A 296 21.98 1.70 3.64
C LEU A 296 20.86 0.71 3.96
N VAL A 297 19.72 0.78 3.25
CA VAL A 297 18.62 -0.18 3.41
C VAL A 297 19.09 -1.61 3.11
N ALA A 298 19.85 -1.82 2.03
CA ALA A 298 20.41 -3.13 1.70
C ALA A 298 21.37 -3.65 2.79
N LEU A 299 22.17 -2.77 3.36
CA LEU A 299 23.11 -3.10 4.44
C LEU A 299 22.38 -3.49 5.73
N PHE A 300 21.38 -2.70 6.15
CA PHE A 300 20.61 -2.97 7.36
C PHE A 300 19.79 -4.25 7.29
N TYR A 301 19.15 -4.52 6.17
CA TYR A 301 18.36 -5.73 6.00
C TYR A 301 19.20 -6.95 5.60
N LYS A 302 20.50 -6.79 5.39
CA LYS A 302 21.42 -7.85 4.90
C LYS A 302 20.88 -8.54 3.63
N LYS A 303 20.14 -7.82 2.82
CA LYS A 303 19.57 -8.30 1.55
C LYS A 303 20.29 -7.63 0.38
N PRO A 304 20.57 -8.34 -0.72
CA PRO A 304 21.13 -7.72 -1.90
C PRO A 304 20.18 -6.65 -2.45
N ILE A 305 20.75 -5.59 -3.07
CA ILE A 305 19.95 -4.55 -3.73
C ILE A 305 19.20 -5.18 -4.91
N LYS A 306 17.95 -5.61 -4.67
CA LYS A 306 17.11 -6.24 -5.69
C LYS A 306 16.35 -5.23 -6.55
N GLN A 307 16.23 -3.99 -6.08
CA GLN A 307 15.42 -2.94 -6.67
C GLN A 307 16.27 -1.69 -6.88
N GLY A 308 16.14 -1.07 -8.03
CA GLY A 308 16.73 0.20 -8.38
C GLY A 308 15.66 1.17 -8.86
N LEU A 309 16.06 2.33 -9.40
CA LEU A 309 15.16 3.37 -9.91
C LEU A 309 14.10 2.81 -10.87
N PHE A 310 14.50 1.90 -11.76
CA PHE A 310 13.64 1.24 -12.74
C PHE A 310 13.23 -0.20 -12.35
N GLY A 311 13.28 -0.51 -11.04
CA GLY A 311 12.92 -1.84 -10.53
C GLY A 311 14.00 -2.91 -10.66
N LYS A 312 15.14 -2.60 -11.29
CA LYS A 312 16.34 -3.48 -11.38
C LYS A 312 17.58 -2.64 -11.11
N PRO A 313 18.63 -3.20 -10.51
CA PRO A 313 19.94 -2.52 -10.43
C PRO A 313 20.45 -2.24 -11.85
N ILE A 314 20.96 -1.03 -12.07
CA ILE A 314 21.55 -0.63 -13.37
C ILE A 314 22.89 -1.32 -13.57
N PHE A 315 23.67 -1.47 -12.51
CA PHE A 315 24.98 -2.10 -12.54
C PHE A 315 24.92 -3.52 -11.95
N LYS A 316 25.67 -4.44 -12.54
CA LYS A 316 25.81 -5.82 -12.03
C LYS A 316 26.69 -5.88 -10.77
N THR A 317 27.63 -4.95 -10.66
CA THR A 317 28.54 -4.79 -9.50
C THR A 317 28.00 -3.72 -8.55
N PRO A 318 28.38 -3.76 -7.26
CA PRO A 318 28.02 -2.74 -6.30
C PRO A 318 28.41 -1.33 -6.76
N LEU A 319 27.59 -0.35 -6.42
CA LEU A 319 27.73 1.03 -6.92
C LEU A 319 29.01 1.73 -6.43
N ASP A 320 29.49 1.36 -5.24
CA ASP A 320 30.75 1.85 -4.67
C ASP A 320 31.96 1.57 -5.58
N GLN A 321 31.97 0.43 -6.29
CA GLN A 321 32.98 0.10 -7.27
C GLN A 321 32.89 0.92 -8.57
N GLN A 322 31.77 1.61 -8.78
CA GLN A 322 31.55 2.43 -9.98
C GLN A 322 31.89 3.91 -9.77
N PHE A 323 31.96 4.39 -8.52
CA PHE A 323 32.18 5.82 -8.23
C PHE A 323 33.53 6.34 -8.77
N GLY A 324 34.58 5.53 -8.82
CA GLY A 324 35.89 5.96 -9.30
C GLY A 324 35.83 6.46 -10.75
N TRP A 325 35.37 5.61 -11.69
CA TRP A 325 35.28 6.00 -13.10
C TRP A 325 34.21 7.06 -13.36
N MET A 326 33.10 7.03 -12.63
CA MET A 326 32.04 8.05 -12.75
C MET A 326 32.54 9.44 -12.33
N GLY A 327 33.37 9.51 -11.27
CA GLY A 327 34.01 10.75 -10.84
C GLY A 327 34.98 11.28 -11.87
N ILE A 328 35.84 10.41 -12.43
CA ILE A 328 36.78 10.79 -13.47
C ILE A 328 36.09 11.31 -14.73
N THR A 329 35.05 10.60 -15.19
CA THR A 329 34.27 11.06 -16.35
C THR A 329 33.54 12.39 -16.09
N GLY A 330 33.05 12.62 -14.88
CA GLY A 330 32.44 13.90 -14.49
C GLY A 330 33.46 15.04 -14.50
N ILE A 331 34.67 14.84 -14.00
CA ILE A 331 35.77 15.84 -14.05
C ILE A 331 36.15 16.16 -15.49
N LEU A 332 36.35 15.13 -16.32
CA LEU A 332 36.70 15.31 -17.72
C LEU A 332 35.63 16.07 -18.51
N ALA A 333 34.38 15.72 -18.31
CA ALA A 333 33.27 16.44 -18.90
C ALA A 333 33.19 17.92 -18.46
N GLY A 334 33.40 18.18 -17.16
CA GLY A 334 33.49 19.54 -16.64
C GLY A 334 34.64 20.37 -17.27
N LEU A 335 35.80 19.76 -17.48
CA LEU A 335 36.94 20.42 -18.13
C LEU A 335 36.71 20.71 -19.64
N ILE A 336 35.91 19.92 -20.32
CA ILE A 336 35.59 20.12 -21.74
C ILE A 336 34.51 21.22 -21.91
N LEU A 337 33.61 21.35 -20.95
CA LEU A 337 32.48 22.29 -21.03
C LEU A 337 32.78 23.67 -20.40
N GLY A 338 33.81 23.81 -19.60
CA GLY A 338 34.28 25.06 -19.00
C GLY A 338 35.44 25.64 -19.79
#